data_7533dfdcc1bfb1db1944a76afacd533d
#
_entry.id   7533dfdcc1bfb1db1944a76afacd533d
#
_cell.length_a   1.000
_cell.length_b   1.000
_cell.length_c   1.000
_cell.angle_alpha   90.00
_cell.angle_beta   90.00
_cell.angle_gamma   90.00
#
_symmetry.space_group_name_H-M   'P 1'
#
loop_
_entity.id
_entity.type
_entity.pdbx_description
1 polymer ?
#
loop_
_entity_poly.entity_id
_entity_poly.type
_entity_poly.pdbx_seq_one_letter_code
_entity_poly.pdbx_strand_id
1 'polypeptide(L)'
;EFRRVLFRSAKYNVVGVVTVADKPSGRGLKVNESAVKKFAVENNIPVLQPVKLKDPEFLKQLADFKADLFVVVAFRMLPEEVWAMPKLGTFNLHAALLPQYRGAAPINWAVINGEKMSGVTTFMIDKDIDTGGIMLRQECRISETDTAGDLHDKLMPIGADLVVQTVEGIIEKNIETRVQRSFIQGSEVLKSAPKLTRELCHIDWNDSTRSIYNLIRGLSPYPAAFTELVPAAGGAPVQLKIYAGAKVEGDEFRSMLVRCGVGDGISSGPSHGDQNGVDDNLAVNAKEGHTGSNIKPGQILSDGKSFFAITTADGAISLTDLQLAGKKRMEVKPFLAGFRNPSEWKTTLGTSKVEIDKTRK
;
A
#
# COMPACT_ATOMS: atom_id res chain seq x y z
N GLU A 1 4.20 14.46 8.56
CA GLU A 1 5.66 14.16 8.61
C GLU A 1 6.47 15.43 8.76
N PHE A 2 6.38 16.36 7.85
CA PHE A 2 7.16 17.62 7.85
C PHE A 2 7.02 18.43 9.15
N ARG A 3 5.82 18.45 9.73
CA ARG A 3 5.54 19.14 11.00
C ARG A 3 6.44 18.65 12.14
N ARG A 4 6.68 17.32 12.22
CA ARG A 4 7.52 16.72 13.28
C ARG A 4 9.01 16.95 13.02
N VAL A 5 9.47 16.86 11.77
CA VAL A 5 10.84 17.17 11.37
C VAL A 5 11.20 18.61 11.75
N LEU A 6 10.36 19.56 11.40
CA LEU A 6 10.59 20.98 11.70
C LEU A 6 10.51 21.31 13.21
N PHE A 7 9.62 20.66 13.97
CA PHE A 7 9.54 20.88 15.42
C PHE A 7 10.76 20.38 16.19
N ARG A 8 11.40 19.30 15.72
CA ARG A 8 12.62 18.75 16.33
C ARG A 8 13.89 19.45 15.86
N SER A 9 13.82 20.19 14.75
CA SER A 9 14.94 20.96 14.20
C SER A 9 15.15 22.33 14.85
N ALA A 10 14.72 22.54 16.11
CA ALA A 10 14.97 23.80 16.84
C ALA A 10 16.45 24.26 16.87
N LYS A 11 17.37 23.36 16.51
CA LYS A 11 18.80 23.63 16.33
C LYS A 11 19.18 24.17 14.95
N TYR A 12 18.28 24.09 13.94
CA TYR A 12 18.59 24.40 12.55
C TYR A 12 17.66 25.47 12.01
N ASN A 13 18.20 26.36 11.20
CA ASN A 13 17.44 27.41 10.55
C ASN A 13 16.78 26.88 9.27
N VAL A 14 15.47 26.67 9.30
CA VAL A 14 14.69 26.30 8.11
C VAL A 14 14.39 27.55 7.30
N VAL A 15 15.16 27.76 6.23
CA VAL A 15 15.10 29.00 5.42
C VAL A 15 13.94 29.03 4.42
N GLY A 16 13.36 27.87 4.08
CA GLY A 16 12.22 27.82 3.17
C GLY A 16 11.68 26.41 2.97
N VAL A 17 10.48 26.35 2.40
CA VAL A 17 9.75 25.13 2.06
C VAL A 17 9.34 25.18 0.60
N VAL A 18 9.56 24.08 -0.11
CA VAL A 18 9.04 23.89 -1.47
C VAL A 18 7.96 22.81 -1.45
N THR A 19 6.77 23.12 -1.94
CA THR A 19 5.67 22.17 -1.99
C THR A 19 4.86 22.29 -3.29
N VAL A 20 3.90 21.39 -3.50
CA VAL A 20 3.04 21.42 -4.69
C VAL A 20 2.16 22.67 -4.71
N ALA A 21 1.83 23.15 -5.92
CA ALA A 21 0.89 24.22 -6.10
C ALA A 21 -0.50 23.84 -5.57
N ASP A 22 -1.20 24.82 -5.00
CA ASP A 22 -2.56 24.66 -4.54
C ASP A 22 -3.47 24.25 -5.70
N LYS A 23 -4.35 23.29 -5.46
CA LYS A 23 -5.28 22.80 -6.48
C LYS A 23 -6.71 22.86 -5.95
N PRO A 24 -7.67 23.34 -6.77
CA PRO A 24 -9.07 23.17 -6.45
C PRO A 24 -9.41 21.70 -6.31
N SER A 25 -10.07 21.29 -5.25
CA SER A 25 -10.48 19.91 -5.02
C SER A 25 -11.87 19.80 -4.40
N GLY A 26 -12.52 18.66 -4.63
CA GLY A 26 -13.83 18.34 -4.07
C GLY A 26 -15.01 19.07 -4.72
N ARG A 27 -16.22 18.77 -4.23
CA ARG A 27 -17.44 19.47 -4.64
C ARG A 27 -17.40 20.91 -4.14
N GLY A 28 -17.44 21.88 -5.07
CA GLY A 28 -17.35 23.31 -4.76
C GLY A 28 -15.96 23.92 -4.98
N LEU A 29 -15.00 23.19 -5.59
CA LEU A 29 -13.69 23.70 -6.04
C LEU A 29 -12.93 24.52 -4.97
N LYS A 30 -13.06 24.17 -3.69
CA LYS A 30 -12.28 24.83 -2.63
C LYS A 30 -10.79 24.56 -2.85
N VAL A 31 -10.00 25.62 -2.79
CA VAL A 31 -8.53 25.52 -2.86
C VAL A 31 -8.04 24.69 -1.68
N ASN A 32 -7.40 23.56 -1.98
CA ASN A 32 -6.84 22.69 -0.95
C ASN A 32 -5.34 22.93 -0.85
N GLU A 33 -4.92 23.50 0.26
CA GLU A 33 -3.51 23.71 0.60
C GLU A 33 -2.91 22.43 1.22
N SER A 34 -1.65 22.14 0.87
CA SER A 34 -0.93 21.03 1.49
C SER A 34 -0.72 21.27 2.99
N ALA A 35 -0.70 20.20 3.80
CA ALA A 35 -0.42 20.31 5.24
C ALA A 35 0.97 20.93 5.49
N VAL A 36 1.92 20.71 4.60
CA VAL A 36 3.26 21.32 4.64
C VAL A 36 3.19 22.84 4.47
N LYS A 37 2.41 23.32 3.48
CA LYS A 37 2.20 24.77 3.29
C LYS A 37 1.57 25.41 4.52
N LYS A 38 0.48 24.85 5.02
CA LYS A 38 -0.21 25.38 6.21
C LYS A 38 0.76 25.53 7.38
N PHE A 39 1.54 24.48 7.65
CA PHE A 39 2.53 24.54 8.72
C PHE A 39 3.60 25.59 8.48
N ALA A 40 4.13 25.71 7.26
CA ALA A 40 5.16 26.69 6.93
C ALA A 40 4.64 28.14 7.14
N VAL A 41 3.42 28.43 6.67
CA VAL A 41 2.76 29.73 6.85
C VAL A 41 2.52 30.03 8.34
N GLU A 42 1.99 29.07 9.10
CA GLU A 42 1.79 29.19 10.56
C GLU A 42 3.08 29.51 11.34
N ASN A 43 4.23 29.10 10.80
CA ASN A 43 5.55 29.31 11.43
C ASN A 43 6.40 30.36 10.73
N ASN A 44 5.80 31.19 9.86
CA ASN A 44 6.49 32.26 9.12
C ASN A 44 7.69 31.76 8.28
N ILE A 45 7.64 30.52 7.76
CA ILE A 45 8.64 29.96 6.87
C ILE A 45 8.26 30.29 5.43
N PRO A 46 9.14 30.88 4.62
CA PRO A 46 8.88 31.15 3.20
C PRO A 46 8.48 29.89 2.42
N VAL A 47 7.49 30.00 1.52
CA VAL A 47 6.97 28.87 0.75
C VAL A 47 7.09 29.15 -0.74
N LEU A 48 7.71 28.22 -1.48
CA LEU A 48 7.71 28.20 -2.94
C LEU A 48 6.82 27.08 -3.46
N GLN A 49 6.03 27.38 -4.49
CA GLN A 49 5.07 26.43 -5.08
C GLN A 49 5.25 26.37 -6.62
N PRO A 50 6.40 25.90 -7.13
CA PRO A 50 6.67 25.90 -8.55
C PRO A 50 5.78 24.93 -9.32
N VAL A 51 5.22 25.36 -10.44
CA VAL A 51 4.56 24.49 -11.42
C VAL A 51 5.62 23.68 -12.17
N LYS A 52 6.70 24.33 -12.59
CA LYS A 52 7.84 23.72 -13.26
C LYS A 52 9.11 23.91 -12.43
N LEU A 53 9.83 22.82 -12.14
CA LEU A 53 11.07 22.84 -11.35
C LEU A 53 12.27 23.42 -12.09
N LYS A 54 12.20 23.54 -13.42
CA LYS A 54 13.23 24.17 -14.28
C LYS A 54 12.91 25.61 -14.62
N ASP A 55 11.89 26.21 -14.00
CA ASP A 55 11.56 27.61 -14.18
C ASP A 55 12.71 28.49 -13.67
N PRO A 56 13.27 29.41 -14.49
CA PRO A 56 14.40 30.26 -14.09
C PRO A 56 14.10 31.14 -12.87
N GLU A 57 12.88 31.67 -12.77
CA GLU A 57 12.48 32.49 -11.62
C GLU A 57 12.42 31.66 -10.34
N PHE A 58 11.86 30.44 -10.42
CA PHE A 58 11.89 29.52 -9.29
C PHE A 58 13.31 29.14 -8.87
N LEU A 59 14.19 28.82 -9.82
CA LEU A 59 15.58 28.48 -9.51
C LEU A 59 16.31 29.65 -8.84
N LYS A 60 16.06 30.89 -9.28
CA LYS A 60 16.59 32.09 -8.64
C LYS A 60 16.07 32.23 -7.20
N GLN A 61 14.73 32.17 -7.00
CA GLN A 61 14.14 32.25 -5.67
C GLN A 61 14.64 31.17 -4.73
N LEU A 62 14.84 29.95 -5.24
CA LEU A 62 15.38 28.84 -4.46
C LEU A 62 16.85 29.08 -4.08
N ALA A 63 17.66 29.61 -4.99
CA ALA A 63 19.05 29.98 -4.71
C ALA A 63 19.17 31.12 -3.69
N ASP A 64 18.24 32.08 -3.72
CA ASP A 64 18.20 33.23 -2.78
C ASP A 64 17.97 32.78 -1.32
N PHE A 65 17.44 31.59 -1.07
CA PHE A 65 17.38 31.00 0.27
C PHE A 65 18.77 30.67 0.86
N LYS A 66 19.80 30.53 0.01
CA LYS A 66 21.18 30.19 0.42
C LYS A 66 21.23 28.98 1.38
N ALA A 67 20.37 28.00 1.15
CA ALA A 67 20.33 26.82 1.97
C ALA A 67 21.59 25.97 1.80
N ASP A 68 22.14 25.49 2.92
CA ASP A 68 23.32 24.63 2.91
C ASP A 68 22.99 23.19 2.53
N LEU A 69 21.78 22.73 2.80
CA LEU A 69 21.32 21.36 2.64
C LEU A 69 19.84 21.33 2.20
N PHE A 70 19.51 20.43 1.29
CA PHE A 70 18.10 20.16 0.96
C PHE A 70 17.66 18.82 1.52
N VAL A 71 16.48 18.80 2.10
CA VAL A 71 15.79 17.58 2.59
C VAL A 71 14.55 17.34 1.75
N VAL A 72 14.48 16.18 1.14
CA VAL A 72 13.36 15.78 0.27
C VAL A 72 12.54 14.69 0.95
N VAL A 73 11.21 14.85 0.98
CA VAL A 73 10.28 13.87 1.51
C VAL A 73 9.08 13.78 0.57
N ALA A 74 8.85 12.61 -0.02
CA ALA A 74 7.68 12.32 -0.86
C ALA A 74 7.42 13.39 -1.94
N PHE A 75 8.45 13.77 -2.68
CA PHE A 75 8.35 14.77 -3.74
C PHE A 75 8.54 14.16 -5.12
N ARG A 76 8.20 14.91 -6.18
CA ARG A 76 8.45 14.51 -7.56
C ARG A 76 9.96 14.51 -7.84
N MET A 77 10.38 13.80 -8.90
CA MET A 77 11.79 13.79 -9.33
C MET A 77 12.32 15.22 -9.48
N LEU A 78 13.46 15.49 -8.85
CA LEU A 78 14.15 16.77 -8.91
C LEU A 78 15.12 16.78 -10.10
N PRO A 79 15.14 17.84 -10.90
CA PRO A 79 16.17 18.02 -11.91
C PRO A 79 17.52 18.37 -11.26
N GLU A 80 18.62 18.13 -11.98
CA GLU A 80 19.98 18.33 -11.49
C GLU A 80 20.21 19.76 -10.99
N GLU A 81 19.67 20.74 -11.71
CA GLU A 81 19.78 22.16 -11.38
C GLU A 81 19.21 22.50 -9.99
N VAL A 82 18.31 21.65 -9.48
CA VAL A 82 17.75 21.79 -8.13
C VAL A 82 18.53 20.99 -7.09
N TRP A 83 18.70 19.67 -7.31
CA TRP A 83 19.30 18.83 -6.27
C TRP A 83 20.80 19.04 -6.08
N ALA A 84 21.51 19.55 -7.09
CA ALA A 84 22.94 19.87 -6.98
C ALA A 84 23.22 21.29 -6.41
N MET A 85 22.18 22.08 -6.13
CA MET A 85 22.33 23.48 -5.71
C MET A 85 22.99 23.65 -4.32
N PRO A 86 22.60 22.92 -3.26
CA PRO A 86 23.14 23.15 -1.92
C PRO A 86 24.52 22.51 -1.77
N LYS A 87 25.43 23.22 -1.05
CA LYS A 87 26.82 22.80 -0.90
C LYS A 87 27.02 21.50 -0.10
N LEU A 88 26.09 21.15 0.79
CA LEU A 88 26.09 19.88 1.55
C LEU A 88 25.28 18.79 0.86
N GLY A 89 24.75 19.09 -0.36
CA GLY A 89 23.99 18.18 -1.15
C GLY A 89 22.52 18.12 -0.79
N THR A 90 21.82 17.18 -1.40
CA THR A 90 20.39 16.91 -1.21
C THR A 90 20.19 15.46 -0.83
N PHE A 91 19.44 15.20 0.21
CA PHE A 91 19.07 13.83 0.57
C PHE A 91 17.56 13.64 0.60
N ASN A 92 17.14 12.38 0.41
CA ASN A 92 15.75 11.98 0.47
C ASN A 92 15.50 11.06 1.66
N LEU A 93 14.31 11.18 2.26
CA LEU A 93 13.72 10.18 3.15
C LEU A 93 12.80 9.27 2.34
N HIS A 94 13.19 8.02 2.19
CA HIS A 94 12.43 6.99 1.48
C HIS A 94 11.75 6.05 2.47
N ALA A 95 10.47 5.74 2.22
CA ALA A 95 9.65 4.94 3.14
C ALA A 95 9.78 3.43 2.89
N ALA A 96 11.01 2.94 2.75
CA ALA A 96 11.37 1.52 2.71
C ALA A 96 12.81 1.32 3.16
N LEU A 97 13.21 0.06 3.35
CA LEU A 97 14.59 -0.35 3.60
C LEU A 97 15.31 -0.53 2.26
N LEU A 98 15.86 0.57 1.69
CA LEU A 98 16.64 0.48 0.47
C LEU A 98 17.80 -0.54 0.61
N PRO A 99 18.12 -1.28 -0.44
CA PRO A 99 17.71 -1.12 -1.86
C PRO A 99 16.37 -1.74 -2.24
N GLN A 100 15.64 -2.34 -1.31
CA GLN A 100 14.30 -2.87 -1.56
C GLN A 100 13.28 -1.75 -1.76
N TYR A 101 12.29 -1.96 -2.63
CA TYR A 101 11.15 -1.07 -2.83
C TYR A 101 11.52 0.34 -3.30
N ARG A 102 12.51 0.47 -4.21
CA ARG A 102 12.72 1.72 -4.95
C ARG A 102 11.48 2.06 -5.75
N GLY A 103 11.10 3.35 -5.80
CA GLY A 103 10.00 3.83 -6.61
C GLY A 103 8.91 4.60 -5.87
N ALA A 104 7.72 4.69 -6.49
CA ALA A 104 6.71 5.67 -6.13
C ALA A 104 5.79 5.30 -4.95
N ALA A 105 5.67 4.00 -4.61
CA ALA A 105 4.68 3.53 -3.61
C ALA A 105 5.25 2.47 -2.64
N PRO A 106 6.41 2.70 -1.99
CA PRO A 106 7.10 1.70 -1.18
C PRO A 106 6.24 1.15 -0.04
N ILE A 107 5.49 2.00 0.66
CA ILE A 107 4.61 1.62 1.78
C ILE A 107 3.55 0.63 1.31
N ASN A 108 2.87 0.94 0.20
CA ASN A 108 1.82 0.09 -0.34
C ASN A 108 2.37 -1.27 -0.77
N TRP A 109 3.48 -1.28 -1.51
CA TRP A 109 4.05 -2.51 -2.03
C TRP A 109 4.61 -3.42 -0.95
N ALA A 110 5.16 -2.89 0.14
CA ALA A 110 5.58 -3.70 1.28
C ALA A 110 4.39 -4.47 1.87
N VAL A 111 3.25 -3.81 2.05
CA VAL A 111 2.02 -4.45 2.57
C VAL A 111 1.39 -5.40 1.55
N ILE A 112 1.29 -5.01 0.27
CA ILE A 112 0.75 -5.83 -0.81
C ILE A 112 1.54 -7.15 -0.96
N ASN A 113 2.86 -7.10 -0.79
CA ASN A 113 3.72 -8.28 -0.87
C ASN A 113 3.74 -9.10 0.43
N GLY A 114 3.02 -8.67 1.47
CA GLY A 114 2.92 -9.39 2.73
C GLY A 114 4.21 -9.39 3.54
N GLU A 115 5.03 -8.33 3.42
CA GLU A 115 6.24 -8.19 4.21
C GLU A 115 5.89 -8.09 5.70
N LYS A 116 6.78 -8.63 6.54
CA LYS A 116 6.69 -8.54 7.99
C LYS A 116 7.49 -7.37 8.56
N MET A 117 8.38 -6.83 7.72
CA MET A 117 9.29 -5.74 8.08
C MET A 117 9.37 -4.74 6.93
N SER A 118 9.34 -3.47 7.26
CA SER A 118 9.66 -2.35 6.40
C SER A 118 10.53 -1.36 7.18
N GLY A 119 10.60 -0.12 6.77
CA GLY A 119 11.35 0.91 7.48
C GLY A 119 11.45 2.19 6.69
N VAL A 120 12.41 3.00 7.08
CA VAL A 120 12.76 4.25 6.41
C VAL A 120 14.25 4.28 6.14
N THR A 121 14.63 4.97 5.07
CA THR A 121 16.03 5.13 4.66
C THR A 121 16.29 6.57 4.28
N THR A 122 17.37 7.17 4.78
CA THR A 122 17.90 8.42 4.25
C THR A 122 19.08 8.12 3.31
N PHE A 123 19.08 8.76 2.14
CA PHE A 123 20.11 8.56 1.13
C PHE A 123 20.35 9.85 0.33
N MET A 124 21.58 10.05 -0.15
CA MET A 124 21.91 11.19 -1.02
C MET A 124 21.24 11.03 -2.37
N ILE A 125 20.67 12.11 -2.89
CA ILE A 125 20.09 12.11 -4.24
C ILE A 125 21.22 12.18 -5.26
N ASP A 126 21.10 11.35 -6.29
CA ASP A 126 21.92 11.37 -7.50
C ASP A 126 21.02 11.45 -8.76
N LYS A 127 21.60 11.20 -9.95
CA LYS A 127 20.89 11.30 -11.23
C LYS A 127 19.83 10.22 -11.45
N ASP A 128 19.97 9.07 -10.76
CA ASP A 128 19.09 7.91 -10.94
C ASP A 128 18.09 7.83 -9.79
N ILE A 129 16.92 7.23 -10.04
CA ILE A 129 15.84 7.17 -9.06
C ILE A 129 16.21 6.24 -7.90
N ASP A 130 16.26 6.79 -6.69
CA ASP A 130 16.47 6.07 -5.43
C ASP A 130 17.71 5.17 -5.39
N THR A 131 18.81 5.58 -6.08
CA THR A 131 20.05 4.80 -6.20
C THR A 131 21.20 5.31 -5.36
N GLY A 132 21.13 6.53 -4.86
CA GLY A 132 22.21 7.19 -4.14
C GLY A 132 22.64 6.48 -2.86
N GLY A 133 23.79 6.91 -2.32
CA GLY A 133 24.40 6.30 -1.14
C GLY A 133 23.52 6.42 0.10
N ILE A 134 23.30 5.30 0.78
CA ILE A 134 22.52 5.22 2.03
C ILE A 134 23.33 5.82 3.17
N MET A 135 22.71 6.67 3.97
CA MET A 135 23.26 7.22 5.20
C MET A 135 22.73 6.47 6.42
N LEU A 136 21.43 6.51 6.66
CA LEU A 136 20.81 5.85 7.80
C LEU A 136 19.61 5.01 7.36
N ARG A 137 19.32 3.96 8.16
CA ARG A 137 18.14 3.10 7.99
C ARG A 137 17.55 2.80 9.36
N GLN A 138 16.21 2.77 9.43
CA GLN A 138 15.51 2.35 10.63
C GLN A 138 14.38 1.41 10.28
N GLU A 139 14.34 0.26 10.91
CA GLU A 139 13.33 -0.77 10.70
C GLU A 139 12.01 -0.46 11.39
N CYS A 140 10.91 -0.96 10.80
CA CYS A 140 9.56 -0.89 11.33
C CYS A 140 8.81 -2.19 11.04
N ARG A 141 8.25 -2.82 12.08
CA ARG A 141 7.47 -4.06 11.94
C ARG A 141 6.10 -3.79 11.34
N ILE A 142 5.70 -4.67 10.40
CA ILE A 142 4.37 -4.72 9.81
C ILE A 142 3.60 -5.87 10.48
N SER A 143 2.47 -5.58 11.10
CA SER A 143 1.57 -6.61 11.63
C SER A 143 0.71 -7.23 10.53
N GLU A 144 0.10 -8.38 10.79
CA GLU A 144 -0.75 -9.05 9.80
C GLU A 144 -2.02 -8.25 9.45
N THR A 145 -2.43 -7.36 10.32
CA THR A 145 -3.62 -6.52 10.14
C THR A 145 -3.31 -5.09 9.69
N ASP A 146 -2.05 -4.68 9.70
CA ASP A 146 -1.68 -3.31 9.28
C ASP A 146 -2.10 -3.06 7.84
N THR A 147 -2.78 -1.96 7.62
CA THR A 147 -2.98 -1.35 6.30
C THR A 147 -1.77 -0.52 5.88
N ALA A 148 -1.74 -0.09 4.62
CA ALA A 148 -0.73 0.89 4.18
C ALA A 148 -0.85 2.22 4.97
N GLY A 149 -2.07 2.61 5.38
CA GLY A 149 -2.29 3.76 6.25
C GLY A 149 -1.65 3.57 7.62
N ASP A 150 -1.84 2.41 8.26
CA ASP A 150 -1.25 2.12 9.57
C ASP A 150 0.28 2.08 9.50
N LEU A 151 0.85 1.47 8.45
CA LEU A 151 2.29 1.48 8.23
C LEU A 151 2.82 2.90 7.99
N HIS A 152 2.12 3.70 7.19
CA HIS A 152 2.46 5.12 7.01
C HIS A 152 2.53 5.86 8.36
N ASP A 153 1.53 5.69 9.21
CA ASP A 153 1.46 6.36 10.50
C ASP A 153 2.55 5.90 11.48
N LYS A 154 2.97 4.63 11.41
CA LYS A 154 4.12 4.09 12.14
C LYS A 154 5.46 4.67 11.63
N LEU A 155 5.62 4.76 10.30
CA LEU A 155 6.86 5.27 9.68
C LEU A 155 7.05 6.77 9.86
N MET A 156 5.98 7.52 10.02
CA MET A 156 5.99 8.98 10.16
C MET A 156 6.90 9.51 11.28
N PRO A 157 6.75 9.07 12.55
CA PRO A 157 7.65 9.52 13.64
C PRO A 157 9.08 9.00 13.45
N ILE A 158 9.23 7.76 12.98
CA ILE A 158 10.55 7.15 12.75
C ILE A 158 11.33 7.94 11.68
N GLY A 159 10.65 8.28 10.58
CA GLY A 159 11.25 9.07 9.51
C GLY A 159 11.63 10.48 9.95
N ALA A 160 10.79 11.13 10.76
CA ALA A 160 11.10 12.45 11.30
C ALA A 160 12.39 12.44 12.16
N ASP A 161 12.51 11.45 13.04
CA ASP A 161 13.71 11.28 13.87
C ASP A 161 14.95 10.98 13.03
N LEU A 162 14.81 10.10 12.02
CA LEU A 162 15.90 9.74 11.13
C LEU A 162 16.41 10.93 10.30
N VAL A 163 15.50 11.81 9.85
CA VAL A 163 15.89 13.04 9.14
C VAL A 163 16.75 13.94 10.04
N VAL A 164 16.35 14.16 11.31
CA VAL A 164 17.11 14.99 12.24
C VAL A 164 18.49 14.39 12.48
N GLN A 165 18.58 13.09 12.76
CA GLN A 165 19.86 12.38 12.92
C GLN A 165 20.74 12.49 11.67
N THR A 166 20.15 12.41 10.48
CA THR A 166 20.89 12.56 9.23
C THR A 166 21.45 13.97 9.06
N VAL A 167 20.64 15.00 9.35
CA VAL A 167 21.10 16.40 9.31
C VAL A 167 22.25 16.62 10.30
N GLU A 168 22.11 16.14 11.54
CA GLU A 168 23.17 16.19 12.55
C GLU A 168 24.46 15.53 12.04
N GLY A 169 24.34 14.30 11.53
CA GLY A 169 25.49 13.55 11.01
C GLY A 169 26.20 14.22 9.83
N ILE A 170 25.45 14.88 8.94
CA ILE A 170 26.03 15.64 7.82
C ILE A 170 26.80 16.87 8.33
N ILE A 171 26.22 17.64 9.26
CA ILE A 171 26.83 18.87 9.79
C ILE A 171 28.06 18.55 10.60
N GLU A 172 28.01 17.54 11.45
CA GLU A 172 29.14 17.09 12.30
C GLU A 172 30.18 16.28 11.52
N LYS A 173 29.91 15.96 10.24
CA LYS A 173 30.78 15.14 9.37
C LYS A 173 31.10 13.75 9.95
N ASN A 174 30.16 13.19 10.71
CA ASN A 174 30.29 11.89 11.37
C ASN A 174 29.39 10.81 10.74
N ILE A 175 28.77 11.10 9.61
CA ILE A 175 27.94 10.16 8.83
C ILE A 175 28.63 9.80 7.52
N GLU A 176 28.68 8.51 7.22
CA GLU A 176 29.24 7.99 5.97
C GLU A 176 28.11 7.49 5.05
N THR A 177 28.29 7.75 3.77
CA THR A 177 27.40 7.19 2.76
C THR A 177 27.91 5.82 2.32
N ARG A 178 27.02 4.84 2.29
CA ARG A 178 27.31 3.46 1.84
C ARG A 178 26.56 3.13 0.56
N VAL A 179 27.26 2.54 -0.39
CA VAL A 179 26.65 2.12 -1.66
C VAL A 179 25.54 1.09 -1.39
N GLN A 180 24.40 1.23 -2.06
CA GLN A 180 23.24 0.37 -1.82
C GLN A 180 23.52 -1.13 -2.05
N ARG A 181 24.44 -1.45 -2.98
CA ARG A 181 24.86 -2.84 -3.25
C ARG A 181 25.43 -3.54 -2.01
N SER A 182 26.05 -2.80 -1.07
CA SER A 182 26.59 -3.38 0.17
C SER A 182 25.52 -3.91 1.13
N PHE A 183 24.25 -3.57 0.91
CA PHE A 183 23.12 -4.03 1.72
C PHE A 183 22.39 -5.23 1.11
N ILE A 184 22.81 -5.69 -0.08
CA ILE A 184 22.23 -6.88 -0.73
C ILE A 184 22.93 -8.12 -0.20
N GLN A 185 22.15 -9.08 0.30
CA GLN A 185 22.69 -10.34 0.82
C GLN A 185 22.53 -11.46 -0.22
N GLY A 186 23.67 -12.05 -0.61
CA GLY A 186 23.67 -13.20 -1.52
C GLY A 186 22.93 -12.96 -2.85
N SER A 187 22.00 -13.86 -3.17
CA SER A 187 21.14 -13.82 -4.38
C SER A 187 19.78 -13.15 -4.14
N GLU A 188 19.67 -12.26 -3.16
CA GLU A 188 18.42 -11.56 -2.84
C GLU A 188 17.85 -10.82 -4.06
N VAL A 189 16.58 -11.08 -4.38
CA VAL A 189 15.88 -10.42 -5.47
C VAL A 189 15.32 -9.09 -4.99
N LEU A 190 15.71 -8.01 -5.65
CA LEU A 190 15.22 -6.67 -5.34
C LEU A 190 13.80 -6.50 -5.85
N LYS A 191 12.91 -6.10 -4.95
CA LYS A 191 11.52 -5.76 -5.24
C LYS A 191 11.40 -4.27 -5.53
N SER A 192 10.70 -3.90 -6.58
CA SER A 192 10.40 -2.51 -6.93
C SER A 192 9.08 -2.06 -6.33
N ALA A 193 8.87 -0.74 -6.27
CA ALA A 193 7.64 -0.12 -5.80
C ALA A 193 7.05 0.84 -6.86
N PRO A 194 6.60 0.32 -8.00
CA PRO A 194 6.07 1.16 -9.06
C PRO A 194 4.80 1.90 -8.64
N LYS A 195 4.43 2.92 -9.42
CA LYS A 195 3.21 3.69 -9.20
C LYS A 195 1.98 2.77 -9.23
N LEU A 196 1.07 2.96 -8.28
CA LEU A 196 -0.21 2.26 -8.26
C LEU A 196 -1.08 2.73 -9.43
N THR A 197 -1.54 1.79 -10.25
CA THR A 197 -2.45 2.06 -11.36
C THR A 197 -3.86 1.61 -11.02
N ARG A 198 -4.84 2.04 -11.81
CA ARG A 198 -6.24 1.62 -11.61
C ARG A 198 -6.39 0.11 -11.81
N GLU A 199 -5.70 -0.46 -12.77
CA GLU A 199 -5.73 -1.88 -13.09
C GLU A 199 -5.24 -2.72 -11.90
N LEU A 200 -4.13 -2.29 -11.26
CA LEU A 200 -3.64 -2.94 -10.04
C LEU A 200 -4.65 -2.90 -8.89
N CYS A 201 -5.46 -1.86 -8.82
CA CYS A 201 -6.47 -1.72 -7.76
C CYS A 201 -7.72 -2.58 -8.01
N HIS A 202 -7.91 -3.11 -9.21
CA HIS A 202 -9.02 -4.01 -9.53
C HIS A 202 -8.67 -5.42 -9.08
N ILE A 203 -9.47 -5.97 -8.16
CA ILE A 203 -9.21 -7.28 -7.55
C ILE A 203 -9.40 -8.39 -8.58
N ASP A 204 -8.39 -9.24 -8.75
CA ASP A 204 -8.56 -10.54 -9.43
C ASP A 204 -8.92 -11.59 -8.39
N TRP A 205 -10.17 -12.01 -8.40
CA TRP A 205 -10.67 -13.01 -7.46
C TRP A 205 -10.10 -14.42 -7.69
N ASN A 206 -9.40 -14.67 -8.80
CA ASN A 206 -8.67 -15.92 -9.04
C ASN A 206 -7.36 -16.00 -8.24
N ASP A 207 -6.93 -14.91 -7.62
CA ASP A 207 -5.80 -14.93 -6.71
C ASP A 207 -6.16 -15.61 -5.37
N SER A 208 -5.13 -16.01 -4.61
CA SER A 208 -5.34 -16.60 -3.28
C SER A 208 -5.96 -15.60 -2.31
N THR A 209 -6.70 -16.12 -1.32
CA THR A 209 -7.28 -15.33 -0.21
C THR A 209 -6.24 -14.42 0.43
N ARG A 210 -5.02 -14.94 0.66
CA ARG A 210 -3.92 -14.18 1.24
C ARG A 210 -3.46 -13.03 0.34
N SER A 211 -3.33 -13.26 -0.97
CA SER A 211 -2.91 -12.23 -1.93
C SER A 211 -3.93 -11.11 -2.01
N ILE A 212 -5.22 -11.45 -2.08
CA ILE A 212 -6.32 -10.48 -2.14
C ILE A 212 -6.42 -9.70 -0.82
N TYR A 213 -6.31 -10.37 0.32
CA TYR A 213 -6.28 -9.72 1.63
C TYR A 213 -5.15 -8.69 1.73
N ASN A 214 -3.94 -9.06 1.31
CA ASN A 214 -2.79 -8.17 1.28
C ASN A 214 -2.98 -7.01 0.31
N LEU A 215 -3.60 -7.23 -0.86
CA LEU A 215 -3.93 -6.17 -1.81
C LEU A 215 -4.90 -5.16 -1.19
N ILE A 216 -5.98 -5.64 -0.54
CA ILE A 216 -6.98 -4.77 0.11
C ILE A 216 -6.31 -3.90 1.16
N ARG A 217 -5.59 -4.49 2.12
CA ARG A 217 -4.93 -3.72 3.18
C ARG A 217 -3.79 -2.83 2.65
N GLY A 218 -3.06 -3.28 1.62
CA GLY A 218 -1.98 -2.52 1.00
C GLY A 218 -2.45 -1.33 0.17
N LEU A 219 -3.71 -1.31 -0.24
CA LEU A 219 -4.34 -0.18 -0.93
C LEU A 219 -5.25 0.67 -0.02
N SER A 220 -5.44 0.28 1.25
CA SER A 220 -6.26 1.02 2.22
C SER A 220 -5.42 2.04 3.00
N PRO A 221 -5.91 3.26 3.24
CA PRO A 221 -7.22 3.78 2.85
C PRO A 221 -7.28 4.35 1.42
N TYR A 222 -6.17 4.49 0.74
CA TYR A 222 -6.08 5.09 -0.60
C TYR A 222 -5.02 4.39 -1.45
N PRO A 223 -5.30 4.11 -2.73
CA PRO A 223 -6.50 4.45 -3.54
C PRO A 223 -7.74 3.57 -3.29
N ALA A 224 -7.65 2.53 -2.46
CA ALA A 224 -8.55 1.44 -2.18
C ALA A 224 -8.60 0.40 -3.32
N ALA A 225 -8.64 -0.88 -2.94
CA ALA A 225 -8.95 -1.96 -3.86
C ALA A 225 -10.42 -1.89 -4.27
N PHE A 226 -10.76 -2.36 -5.47
CA PHE A 226 -12.14 -2.37 -5.92
C PHE A 226 -12.45 -3.59 -6.78
N THR A 227 -13.73 -3.90 -6.87
CA THR A 227 -14.32 -4.79 -7.86
C THR A 227 -15.53 -4.09 -8.49
N GLU A 228 -16.07 -4.66 -9.54
CA GLU A 228 -17.33 -4.20 -10.12
C GLU A 228 -18.40 -5.25 -9.89
N LEU A 229 -19.57 -4.82 -9.45
CA LEU A 229 -20.76 -5.64 -9.27
C LEU A 229 -21.64 -5.49 -10.51
N VAL A 230 -22.00 -6.61 -11.13
CA VAL A 230 -22.87 -6.67 -12.30
C VAL A 230 -24.14 -7.41 -11.92
N PRO A 231 -25.35 -6.86 -12.19
CA PRO A 231 -26.60 -7.60 -11.97
C PRO A 231 -26.63 -8.88 -12.80
N ALA A 232 -27.07 -10.00 -12.24
CA ALA A 232 -27.16 -11.28 -12.94
C ALA A 232 -28.11 -11.23 -14.15
N ALA A 233 -29.15 -10.38 -14.08
CA ALA A 233 -30.08 -10.11 -15.17
C ALA A 233 -29.54 -9.22 -16.30
N GLY A 234 -28.27 -8.75 -16.15
CA GLY A 234 -27.65 -7.77 -17.05
C GLY A 234 -27.86 -6.33 -16.58
N GLY A 235 -26.94 -5.45 -16.97
CA GLY A 235 -26.96 -4.05 -16.59
C GLY A 235 -25.56 -3.44 -16.53
N ALA A 236 -25.49 -2.15 -16.23
CA ALA A 236 -24.21 -1.45 -16.10
C ALA A 236 -23.48 -1.91 -14.81
N PRO A 237 -22.16 -2.16 -14.88
CA PRO A 237 -21.36 -2.45 -13.71
C PRO A 237 -21.36 -1.30 -12.71
N VAL A 238 -21.39 -1.63 -11.42
CA VAL A 238 -21.31 -0.68 -10.31
C VAL A 238 -20.06 -0.95 -9.51
N GLN A 239 -19.16 0.04 -9.39
CA GLN A 239 -17.91 -0.10 -8.65
C GLN A 239 -18.19 -0.23 -7.14
N LEU A 240 -17.56 -1.24 -6.54
CA LEU A 240 -17.49 -1.46 -5.10
C LEU A 240 -16.05 -1.32 -4.64
N LYS A 241 -15.71 -0.27 -3.91
CA LYS A 241 -14.43 -0.14 -3.22
C LYS A 241 -14.44 -0.91 -1.93
N ILE A 242 -13.33 -1.58 -1.62
CA ILE A 242 -13.14 -2.42 -0.45
C ILE A 242 -11.97 -1.85 0.35
N TYR A 243 -12.23 -1.49 1.60
CA TYR A 243 -11.25 -0.89 2.50
C TYR A 243 -10.75 -1.86 3.55
N ALA A 244 -11.59 -2.82 3.95
CA ALA A 244 -11.23 -3.85 4.91
C ALA A 244 -12.04 -5.11 4.69
N GLY A 245 -11.48 -6.25 5.08
CA GLY A 245 -12.11 -7.56 5.08
C GLY A 245 -11.33 -8.52 5.96
N ALA A 246 -11.91 -9.69 6.19
CA ALA A 246 -11.28 -10.80 6.89
C ALA A 246 -11.11 -11.99 5.94
N LYS A 247 -10.04 -12.73 6.11
CA LYS A 247 -9.83 -14.01 5.42
C LYS A 247 -10.81 -15.04 6.00
N VAL A 248 -11.41 -15.83 5.13
CA VAL A 248 -12.28 -16.96 5.49
C VAL A 248 -11.76 -18.19 4.77
N GLU A 249 -11.19 -19.12 5.53
CA GLU A 249 -10.46 -20.29 5.03
C GLU A 249 -10.88 -21.55 5.83
N GLY A 250 -10.55 -22.73 5.32
CA GLY A 250 -10.74 -24.00 6.04
C GLY A 250 -12.19 -24.26 6.45
N ASP A 251 -12.41 -24.63 7.72
CA ASP A 251 -13.72 -25.01 8.24
C ASP A 251 -14.70 -23.84 8.35
N GLU A 252 -14.19 -22.62 8.57
CA GLU A 252 -15.02 -21.42 8.56
C GLU A 252 -15.60 -21.19 7.16
N PHE A 253 -14.79 -21.37 6.12
CA PHE A 253 -15.25 -21.27 4.73
C PHE A 253 -16.32 -22.34 4.43
N ARG A 254 -16.10 -23.60 4.82
CA ARG A 254 -17.11 -24.67 4.66
C ARG A 254 -18.41 -24.33 5.36
N SER A 255 -18.34 -23.85 6.60
CA SER A 255 -19.52 -23.43 7.36
C SER A 255 -20.27 -22.28 6.67
N MET A 256 -19.54 -21.34 6.08
CA MET A 256 -20.13 -20.24 5.33
C MET A 256 -20.87 -20.73 4.09
N LEU A 257 -20.30 -21.69 3.36
CA LEU A 257 -20.94 -22.29 2.17
C LEU A 257 -22.25 -22.96 2.51
N VAL A 258 -22.27 -23.79 3.57
CA VAL A 258 -23.50 -24.45 4.05
C VAL A 258 -24.58 -23.42 4.39
N ARG A 259 -24.21 -22.33 5.10
CA ARG A 259 -25.16 -21.24 5.43
C ARG A 259 -25.74 -20.54 4.20
N CYS A 260 -25.00 -20.52 3.09
CA CYS A 260 -25.45 -19.93 1.84
C CYS A 260 -26.19 -20.93 0.92
N GLY A 261 -26.34 -22.18 1.34
CA GLY A 261 -26.95 -23.23 0.51
C GLY A 261 -26.08 -23.63 -0.69
N VAL A 262 -24.77 -23.37 -0.61
CA VAL A 262 -23.78 -23.67 -1.65
C VAL A 262 -22.96 -24.85 -1.16
N GLY A 263 -23.48 -26.07 -1.27
CA GLY A 263 -22.69 -27.23 -0.82
C GLY A 263 -23.52 -28.42 -0.32
N ASP A 264 -24.36 -28.97 -1.17
CA ASP A 264 -24.93 -30.30 -0.96
C ASP A 264 -24.08 -31.35 -1.68
N GLY A 265 -23.12 -31.91 -0.99
CA GLY A 265 -22.26 -32.95 -1.55
C GLY A 265 -21.23 -33.55 -0.61
N ILE A 266 -21.25 -33.19 0.68
CA ILE A 266 -20.41 -33.89 1.67
C ILE A 266 -21.32 -34.80 2.51
N SER A 267 -21.64 -36.00 1.98
CA SER A 267 -22.18 -37.08 2.79
C SER A 267 -21.15 -37.44 3.88
N SER A 268 -21.51 -37.17 5.12
CA SER A 268 -20.87 -37.80 6.26
C SER A 268 -21.06 -39.32 6.15
N GLY A 269 -20.07 -40.02 5.60
CA GLY A 269 -20.00 -41.47 5.66
C GLY A 269 -19.91 -41.89 7.14
N PRO A 270 -20.64 -42.93 7.57
CA PRO A 270 -20.60 -43.40 8.96
C PRO A 270 -19.21 -43.98 9.25
N SER A 271 -18.64 -43.58 10.37
CA SER A 271 -17.47 -44.17 10.98
C SER A 271 -17.76 -45.62 11.36
N HIS A 272 -17.35 -46.58 10.55
CA HIS A 272 -17.18 -47.94 10.99
C HIS A 272 -15.74 -48.13 11.45
N GLY A 273 -15.61 -48.35 12.77
CA GLY A 273 -14.37 -48.85 13.34
C GLY A 273 -14.16 -50.27 12.86
N ASP A 274 -12.93 -50.58 12.43
CA ASP A 274 -12.34 -51.85 12.64
C ASP A 274 -10.82 -51.70 12.80
N GLN A 275 -10.35 -52.47 13.80
CA GLN A 275 -8.96 -52.54 14.24
C GLN A 275 -8.19 -53.52 13.36
N ASN A 276 -6.88 -53.30 13.29
CA ASN A 276 -5.75 -54.21 13.00
C ASN A 276 -5.04 -54.02 11.66
N GLY A 277 -3.74 -53.79 11.78
CA GLY A 277 -2.76 -54.09 10.73
C GLY A 277 -1.66 -53.05 10.62
N VAL A 278 -0.56 -53.30 11.31
CA VAL A 278 0.74 -52.64 11.17
C VAL A 278 1.28 -52.87 9.73
N ASP A 279 1.70 -51.82 9.03
CA ASP A 279 2.85 -51.91 8.14
C ASP A 279 3.45 -50.52 7.87
N ASP A 280 4.74 -50.44 8.12
CA ASP A 280 5.62 -49.29 7.85
C ASP A 280 5.93 -49.15 6.33
N ASN A 281 6.26 -47.91 5.96
CA ASN A 281 6.81 -47.46 4.68
C ASN A 281 5.81 -47.13 3.57
N LEU A 282 5.57 -45.82 3.46
CA LEU A 282 5.56 -45.18 2.12
C LEU A 282 5.54 -43.63 2.30
N ALA A 283 6.57 -42.98 1.76
CA ALA A 283 6.66 -41.54 1.64
C ALA A 283 5.43 -41.00 0.90
N VAL A 284 4.60 -40.25 1.59
CA VAL A 284 3.39 -39.65 1.01
C VAL A 284 3.72 -38.28 0.49
N ASN A 285 3.75 -38.17 -0.85
CA ASN A 285 3.48 -36.94 -1.54
C ASN A 285 2.12 -36.38 -1.06
N ALA A 286 2.12 -35.34 -0.26
CA ALA A 286 0.92 -34.56 0.06
C ALA A 286 0.48 -33.82 -1.22
N LYS A 287 -0.34 -34.47 -2.04
CA LYS A 287 -1.17 -33.79 -3.02
C LYS A 287 -2.25 -33.04 -2.24
N GLU A 288 -2.19 -31.72 -2.33
CA GLU A 288 -3.22 -30.80 -1.85
C GLU A 288 -4.60 -31.28 -2.30
N GLY A 289 -5.48 -31.53 -1.32
CA GLY A 289 -6.84 -31.98 -1.55
C GLY A 289 -7.66 -30.91 -2.24
N HIS A 290 -7.95 -31.08 -3.51
CA HIS A 290 -9.01 -30.36 -4.20
C HIS A 290 -10.34 -30.74 -3.53
N THR A 291 -10.89 -29.85 -2.73
CA THR A 291 -12.28 -29.94 -2.27
C THR A 291 -13.18 -29.75 -3.50
N GLY A 292 -13.83 -30.83 -3.92
CA GLY A 292 -14.73 -30.85 -5.09
C GLY A 292 -16.04 -30.10 -4.81
N SER A 293 -15.97 -28.79 -4.63
CA SER A 293 -17.14 -27.90 -4.67
C SER A 293 -17.06 -27.06 -5.94
N ASN A 294 -18.17 -26.97 -6.65
CA ASN A 294 -18.35 -26.25 -7.94
C ASN A 294 -18.32 -24.71 -7.73
N ILE A 295 -17.55 -24.22 -6.74
CA ILE A 295 -17.48 -22.82 -6.34
C ILE A 295 -16.43 -22.13 -7.19
N LYS A 296 -16.86 -21.10 -7.91
CA LYS A 296 -15.99 -20.30 -8.76
C LYS A 296 -15.50 -19.06 -8.00
N PRO A 297 -14.24 -18.66 -8.18
CA PRO A 297 -13.76 -17.37 -7.68
C PRO A 297 -14.66 -16.22 -8.15
N GLY A 298 -14.83 -15.21 -7.28
CA GLY A 298 -15.69 -14.06 -7.56
C GLY A 298 -17.17 -14.28 -7.28
N GLN A 299 -17.58 -15.44 -6.73
CA GLN A 299 -18.95 -15.66 -6.32
C GLN A 299 -19.27 -14.93 -5.02
N ILE A 300 -20.42 -14.27 -4.98
CA ILE A 300 -20.89 -13.56 -3.79
C ILE A 300 -21.58 -14.55 -2.85
N LEU A 301 -21.16 -14.54 -1.59
CA LEU A 301 -21.79 -15.27 -0.49
C LEU A 301 -22.32 -14.26 0.53
N SER A 302 -23.62 -14.33 0.84
CA SER A 302 -24.25 -13.41 1.80
C SER A 302 -25.54 -13.99 2.34
N ASP A 303 -25.85 -13.71 3.58
CA ASP A 303 -27.17 -13.94 4.19
C ASP A 303 -28.13 -12.75 4.01
N GLY A 304 -27.67 -11.70 3.33
CA GLY A 304 -28.41 -10.45 3.12
C GLY A 304 -28.58 -9.59 4.36
N LYS A 305 -27.96 -9.95 5.51
CA LYS A 305 -28.15 -9.28 6.80
C LYS A 305 -26.87 -9.01 7.59
N SER A 306 -26.01 -10.01 7.71
CA SER A 306 -24.89 -9.94 8.65
C SER A 306 -23.50 -10.00 7.99
N PHE A 307 -23.35 -10.63 6.83
CA PHE A 307 -22.09 -10.75 6.13
C PHE A 307 -22.24 -10.66 4.61
N PHE A 308 -21.19 -10.21 3.98
CA PHE A 308 -21.00 -10.15 2.53
C PHE A 308 -19.58 -10.60 2.22
N ALA A 309 -19.42 -11.76 1.60
CA ALA A 309 -18.14 -12.32 1.27
C ALA A 309 -18.05 -12.61 -0.23
N ILE A 310 -16.84 -12.65 -0.76
CA ILE A 310 -16.57 -12.98 -2.15
C ILE A 310 -15.51 -14.08 -2.18
N THR A 311 -15.80 -15.14 -2.94
CA THR A 311 -14.91 -16.31 -3.06
C THR A 311 -13.63 -15.98 -3.81
N THR A 312 -12.55 -16.64 -3.42
CA THR A 312 -11.22 -16.54 -4.00
C THR A 312 -10.79 -17.91 -4.57
N ALA A 313 -9.55 -18.07 -4.99
CA ALA A 313 -9.03 -19.36 -5.45
C ALA A 313 -9.09 -20.47 -4.40
N ASP A 314 -8.93 -20.13 -3.11
CA ASP A 314 -8.71 -21.08 -1.99
C ASP A 314 -9.54 -20.78 -0.74
N GLY A 315 -10.51 -19.86 -0.82
CA GLY A 315 -11.36 -19.47 0.29
C GLY A 315 -12.30 -18.33 -0.06
N ALA A 316 -12.43 -17.35 0.83
CA ALA A 316 -13.18 -16.12 0.59
C ALA A 316 -12.62 -14.93 1.37
N ILE A 317 -13.01 -13.73 0.97
CA ILE A 317 -12.84 -12.50 1.75
C ILE A 317 -14.22 -12.04 2.25
N SER A 318 -14.41 -12.02 3.55
CA SER A 318 -15.56 -11.40 4.21
C SER A 318 -15.33 -9.91 4.33
N LEU A 319 -16.11 -9.10 3.62
CA LEU A 319 -15.96 -7.65 3.57
C LEU A 319 -16.50 -7.03 4.85
N THR A 320 -15.74 -6.09 5.43
CA THR A 320 -16.14 -5.40 6.66
C THR A 320 -16.37 -3.92 6.47
N ASP A 321 -15.62 -3.28 5.57
CA ASP A 321 -15.69 -1.85 5.29
C ASP A 321 -15.59 -1.59 3.78
N LEU A 322 -16.57 -0.93 3.21
CA LEU A 322 -16.75 -0.85 1.77
C LEU A 322 -17.48 0.43 1.33
N GLN A 323 -17.43 0.72 0.03
CA GLN A 323 -18.09 1.88 -0.55
C GLN A 323 -18.64 1.57 -1.94
N LEU A 324 -19.94 1.55 -2.10
CA LEU A 324 -20.57 1.50 -3.41
C LEU A 324 -20.47 2.85 -4.13
N ALA A 325 -20.29 2.83 -5.43
CA ALA A 325 -20.24 4.05 -6.24
C ALA A 325 -21.44 4.98 -5.96
N GLY A 326 -21.15 6.27 -5.74
CA GLY A 326 -22.15 7.28 -5.38
C GLY A 326 -22.63 7.26 -3.94
N LYS A 327 -22.17 6.32 -3.10
CA LYS A 327 -22.51 6.23 -1.67
C LYS A 327 -21.33 6.64 -0.79
N LYS A 328 -21.57 6.81 0.51
CA LYS A 328 -20.51 6.98 1.52
C LYS A 328 -19.88 5.62 1.85
N ARG A 329 -18.63 5.64 2.32
CA ARG A 329 -17.97 4.50 2.94
C ARG A 329 -18.74 4.09 4.19
N MET A 330 -18.95 2.78 4.39
CA MET A 330 -19.73 2.23 5.49
C MET A 330 -19.33 0.78 5.80
N GLU A 331 -19.68 0.33 6.98
CA GLU A 331 -19.55 -1.08 7.36
C GLU A 331 -20.55 -1.97 6.59
N VAL A 332 -20.28 -3.29 6.60
CA VAL A 332 -21.08 -4.27 5.86
C VAL A 332 -22.56 -4.32 6.26
N LYS A 333 -22.89 -4.18 7.55
CA LYS A 333 -24.29 -4.25 8.02
C LYS A 333 -25.16 -3.10 7.47
N PRO A 334 -24.76 -1.80 7.59
CA PRO A 334 -25.46 -0.71 6.94
C PRO A 334 -25.52 -0.84 5.41
N PHE A 335 -24.47 -1.40 4.79
CA PHE A 335 -24.47 -1.65 3.35
C PHE A 335 -25.58 -2.65 2.97
N LEU A 336 -25.66 -3.79 3.67
CA LEU A 336 -26.67 -4.84 3.39
C LEU A 336 -28.10 -4.36 3.62
N ALA A 337 -28.32 -3.45 4.56
CA ALA A 337 -29.64 -2.85 4.77
C ALA A 337 -30.16 -2.09 3.53
N GLY A 338 -29.25 -1.57 2.69
CA GLY A 338 -29.56 -0.86 1.45
C GLY A 338 -29.27 -1.64 0.14
N PHE A 339 -28.59 -2.79 0.24
CA PHE A 339 -28.20 -3.62 -0.90
C PHE A 339 -29.03 -4.90 -0.92
N ARG A 340 -30.15 -4.88 -1.66
CA ARG A 340 -31.11 -6.01 -1.69
C ARG A 340 -30.62 -7.11 -2.62
N ASN A 341 -30.98 -8.35 -2.28
CA ASN A 341 -30.75 -9.56 -3.10
C ASN A 341 -29.29 -9.71 -3.56
N PRO A 342 -28.31 -9.85 -2.65
CA PRO A 342 -26.89 -10.01 -3.01
C PRO A 342 -26.63 -11.16 -4.00
N SER A 343 -27.46 -12.23 -3.99
CA SER A 343 -27.38 -13.37 -4.89
C SER A 343 -27.69 -13.05 -6.36
N GLU A 344 -28.33 -11.91 -6.62
CA GLU A 344 -28.62 -11.43 -7.99
C GLU A 344 -27.46 -10.64 -8.61
N TRP A 345 -26.33 -10.57 -7.94
CA TRP A 345 -25.14 -9.85 -8.39
C TRP A 345 -23.94 -10.79 -8.58
N LYS A 346 -23.07 -10.42 -9.50
CA LYS A 346 -21.79 -11.10 -9.79
C LYS A 346 -20.67 -10.07 -9.74
N THR A 347 -19.47 -10.52 -9.41
CA THR A 347 -18.27 -9.68 -9.53
C THR A 347 -17.67 -9.81 -10.92
N THR A 348 -16.97 -8.75 -11.37
CA THR A 348 -16.04 -8.86 -12.49
C THR A 348 -14.69 -9.35 -11.98
N LEU A 349 -13.96 -10.04 -12.84
CA LEU A 349 -12.58 -10.44 -12.56
C LEU A 349 -11.64 -9.30 -12.96
N GLY A 350 -10.69 -8.99 -12.09
CA GLY A 350 -9.59 -8.07 -12.37
C GLY A 350 -8.50 -8.72 -13.22
N THR A 351 -7.45 -7.95 -13.50
CA THR A 351 -6.27 -8.45 -14.20
C THR A 351 -5.24 -8.93 -13.18
N SER A 352 -4.73 -10.15 -13.34
CA SER A 352 -3.72 -10.74 -12.46
C SER A 352 -2.46 -9.86 -12.39
N LYS A 353 -1.85 -9.74 -11.21
CA LYS A 353 -0.57 -9.05 -11.01
C LYS A 353 0.54 -9.55 -11.95
N VAL A 354 0.54 -10.85 -12.23
CA VAL A 354 1.52 -11.49 -13.12
C VAL A 354 1.38 -10.96 -14.55
N GLU A 355 0.18 -10.64 -15.00
CA GLU A 355 -0.06 -10.05 -16.33
C GLU A 355 0.32 -8.57 -16.36
N ILE A 356 0.05 -7.83 -15.28
CA ILE A 356 0.44 -6.41 -15.17
C ILE A 356 1.96 -6.24 -15.23
N ASP A 357 2.73 -7.13 -14.58
CA ASP A 357 4.20 -7.09 -14.60
C ASP A 357 4.78 -7.46 -15.98
N LYS A 358 4.11 -8.33 -16.76
CA LYS A 358 4.55 -8.69 -18.12
C LYS A 358 4.37 -7.57 -19.14
N THR A 359 3.40 -6.69 -18.97
CA THR A 359 3.13 -5.56 -19.88
C THR A 359 4.03 -4.35 -19.65
N ARG A 360 4.90 -4.39 -18.63
CA ARG A 360 5.80 -3.29 -18.22
C ARG A 360 7.30 -3.54 -18.52
N LYS A 361 7.62 -4.60 -19.25
CA LYS A 361 9.00 -4.88 -19.71
C LYS A 361 9.30 -4.22 -21.04
#